data_fab01061ad5dbda2f706a2159dbcac64
#
_entry.id   fab01061ad5dbda2f706a2159dbcac64
#
_cell.length_a   1.000
_cell.length_b   1.000
_cell.length_c   1.000
_cell.angle_alpha   90.00
_cell.angle_beta   90.00
_cell.angle_gamma   90.00
#
_symmetry.space_group_name_H-M   'P 1'
#
loop_
_entity.id
_entity.type
_entity.pdbx_description
1 polymer ?
#
loop_
_entity_poly.entity_id
_entity_poly.type
_entity_poly.pdbx_seq_one_letter_code
_entity_poly.pdbx_strand_id
1 'polypeptide(L)'
;MKNLIYYVLISVVFYNCKNSPTTKTFNIPSEITTMYSKYVSAWSDADFTTISEEIYELPFTLYLSDSTITYKTKKELVSFLTNSFNTLEENNYGYSITNSWEHYKKDDDIVVIEMNFTRFLKDSTIMGAKNRTATYILRKKNDEFKISAMIPHTPVSE
;
A
#
# COMPACT_ATOMS: atom_id res chain seq x y z
N MET A 1 37.39 63.35 -32.15
CA MET A 1 36.09 62.70 -32.35
C MET A 1 36.03 61.47 -31.47
N LYS A 2 35.26 61.53 -30.38
CA LYS A 2 35.24 60.47 -29.34
C LYS A 2 34.07 59.53 -29.63
N ASN A 3 34.41 58.24 -29.88
CA ASN A 3 33.38 57.19 -30.03
C ASN A 3 32.94 56.72 -28.64
N LEU A 4 31.68 57.02 -28.32
CA LEU A 4 31.04 56.58 -27.09
C LEU A 4 30.42 55.20 -27.37
N ILE A 5 31.04 54.16 -26.80
CA ILE A 5 30.52 52.78 -26.87
C ILE A 5 29.54 52.62 -25.70
N TYR A 6 28.24 52.49 -26.03
CA TYR A 6 27.23 52.15 -25.06
C TYR A 6 27.26 50.61 -24.79
N TYR A 7 27.71 50.21 -23.63
CA TYR A 7 27.51 48.87 -23.12
C TYR A 7 26.09 48.75 -22.59
N VAL A 8 25.23 48.06 -23.35
CA VAL A 8 23.93 47.62 -22.85
C VAL A 8 24.14 46.36 -22.05
N LEU A 9 24.09 46.50 -20.72
CA LEU A 9 24.10 45.38 -19.79
C LEU A 9 22.71 44.73 -19.77
N ILE A 10 22.55 43.65 -20.52
CA ILE A 10 21.33 42.83 -20.46
C ILE A 10 21.47 41.96 -19.20
N SER A 11 20.85 42.40 -18.10
CA SER A 11 20.65 41.62 -16.91
C SER A 11 19.56 40.56 -17.17
N VAL A 12 19.97 39.37 -17.55
CA VAL A 12 19.08 38.19 -17.62
C VAL A 12 18.74 37.77 -16.20
N VAL A 13 17.58 38.22 -15.72
CA VAL A 13 17.01 37.75 -14.45
C VAL A 13 16.49 36.32 -14.67
N PHE A 14 17.30 35.35 -14.34
CA PHE A 14 16.82 33.98 -14.23
C PHE A 14 15.86 33.89 -13.05
N TYR A 15 14.56 34.01 -13.34
CA TYR A 15 13.53 33.59 -12.41
C TYR A 15 13.63 32.05 -12.27
N ASN A 16 14.42 31.61 -11.29
CA ASN A 16 14.41 30.25 -10.84
C ASN A 16 13.05 29.98 -10.18
N CYS A 17 12.07 29.59 -11.00
CA CYS A 17 10.85 28.98 -10.49
C CYS A 17 11.24 27.63 -9.88
N LYS A 18 11.66 27.64 -8.62
CA LYS A 18 11.69 26.43 -7.81
C LYS A 18 10.24 26.01 -7.57
N ASN A 19 9.68 25.28 -8.54
CA ASN A 19 8.54 24.43 -8.26
C ASN A 19 9.05 23.31 -7.35
N SER A 20 9.16 23.59 -6.06
CA SER A 20 9.21 22.52 -5.07
C SER A 20 7.90 21.76 -5.23
N PRO A 21 7.93 20.46 -5.54
CA PRO A 21 6.72 19.68 -5.46
C PRO A 21 6.22 19.82 -4.03
N THR A 22 5.09 20.49 -3.88
CA THR A 22 4.38 20.54 -2.60
C THR A 22 3.94 19.09 -2.36
N THR A 23 4.74 18.36 -1.63
CA THR A 23 4.36 17.05 -1.11
C THR A 23 3.19 17.34 -0.20
N LYS A 24 1.96 17.19 -0.73
CA LYS A 24 0.77 17.22 0.10
C LYS A 24 0.91 16.03 1.04
N THR A 25 1.33 16.31 2.26
CA THR A 25 1.28 15.36 3.36
C THR A 25 -0.20 15.14 3.62
N PHE A 26 -0.78 14.12 2.98
CA PHE A 26 -2.13 13.70 3.30
C PHE A 26 -2.07 13.08 4.69
N ASN A 27 -2.69 13.73 5.67
CA ASN A 27 -2.92 13.09 6.94
C ASN A 27 -3.81 11.88 6.69
N ILE A 28 -3.26 10.70 6.93
CA ILE A 28 -4.02 9.45 6.84
C ILE A 28 -5.11 9.51 7.89
N PRO A 29 -6.39 9.31 7.54
CA PRO A 29 -7.45 9.24 8.51
C PRO A 29 -7.12 8.21 9.61
N SER A 30 -7.39 8.57 10.87
CA SER A 30 -7.09 7.70 12.01
C SER A 30 -7.81 6.35 11.92
N GLU A 31 -8.99 6.32 11.32
CA GLU A 31 -9.76 5.11 11.06
C GLU A 31 -9.00 4.11 10.18
N ILE A 32 -8.33 4.60 9.13
CA ILE A 32 -7.53 3.76 8.23
C ILE A 32 -6.30 3.22 8.96
N THR A 33 -5.62 4.07 9.75
CA THR A 33 -4.48 3.64 10.55
C THR A 33 -4.88 2.56 11.57
N THR A 34 -6.01 2.73 12.23
CA THR A 34 -6.54 1.78 13.20
C THR A 34 -6.93 0.45 12.53
N MET A 35 -7.67 0.51 11.41
CA MET A 35 -8.04 -0.67 10.63
C MET A 35 -6.80 -1.44 10.19
N TYR A 36 -5.79 -0.74 9.69
CA TYR A 36 -4.56 -1.35 9.21
C TYR A 36 -3.76 -2.01 10.35
N SER A 37 -3.64 -1.37 11.51
CA SER A 37 -2.99 -1.97 12.68
C SER A 37 -3.71 -3.25 13.13
N LYS A 38 -5.05 -3.24 13.10
CA LYS A 38 -5.87 -4.42 13.39
C LYS A 38 -5.63 -5.53 12.36
N TYR A 39 -5.52 -5.18 11.08
CA TYR A 39 -5.21 -6.14 10.02
C TYR A 39 -3.87 -6.85 10.25
N VAL A 40 -2.81 -6.09 10.56
CA VAL A 40 -1.46 -6.65 10.80
C VAL A 40 -1.47 -7.59 12.01
N SER A 41 -2.14 -7.20 13.10
CA SER A 41 -2.28 -8.05 14.29
C SER A 41 -3.05 -9.34 13.95
N ALA A 42 -4.24 -9.21 13.37
CA ALA A 42 -5.08 -10.36 13.02
C ALA A 42 -4.37 -11.32 12.04
N TRP A 43 -3.60 -10.79 11.09
CA TRP A 43 -2.79 -11.62 10.19
C TRP A 43 -1.70 -12.38 10.95
N SER A 44 -0.98 -11.71 11.87
CA SER A 44 0.09 -12.34 12.67
C SER A 44 -0.45 -13.44 13.57
N ASP A 45 -1.68 -13.28 14.06
CA ASP A 45 -2.36 -14.23 14.94
C ASP A 45 -3.14 -15.31 14.17
N ALA A 46 -3.09 -15.31 12.83
CA ALA A 46 -3.91 -16.15 11.95
C ALA A 46 -5.43 -16.04 12.22
N ASP A 47 -5.88 -14.90 12.69
CA ASP A 47 -7.31 -14.63 12.96
C ASP A 47 -8.04 -14.22 11.67
N PHE A 48 -8.28 -15.20 10.81
CA PHE A 48 -8.97 -14.99 9.54
C PHE A 48 -10.45 -14.66 9.70
N THR A 49 -11.03 -14.94 10.86
CA THR A 49 -12.40 -14.54 11.19
C THR A 49 -12.48 -13.04 11.29
N THR A 50 -11.66 -12.42 12.13
CA THR A 50 -11.58 -10.95 12.24
C THR A 50 -11.26 -10.31 10.89
N ILE A 51 -10.29 -10.85 10.13
CA ILE A 51 -9.95 -10.32 8.81
C ILE A 51 -11.15 -10.33 7.87
N SER A 52 -11.89 -11.44 7.81
CA SER A 52 -13.00 -11.61 6.87
C SER A 52 -14.29 -10.87 7.28
N GLU A 53 -14.47 -10.57 8.55
CA GLU A 53 -15.68 -9.90 9.04
C GLU A 53 -15.51 -8.38 9.18
N GLU A 54 -14.36 -7.97 9.69
CA GLU A 54 -14.18 -6.59 10.10
C GLU A 54 -13.27 -5.78 9.18
N ILE A 55 -12.35 -6.45 8.47
CA ILE A 55 -11.31 -5.78 7.67
C ILE A 55 -11.60 -5.84 6.17
N TYR A 56 -12.03 -6.99 5.66
CA TYR A 56 -12.33 -7.13 4.24
C TYR A 56 -13.82 -6.93 3.97
N GLU A 57 -14.12 -6.27 2.84
CA GLU A 57 -15.48 -6.13 2.32
C GLU A 57 -15.77 -7.25 1.30
N LEU A 58 -16.98 -7.80 1.35
CA LEU A 58 -17.45 -8.72 0.31
C LEU A 58 -18.37 -8.00 -0.69
N PRO A 59 -18.23 -8.27 -2.00
CA PRO A 59 -17.24 -9.17 -2.62
C PRO A 59 -15.82 -8.58 -2.55
N PHE A 60 -14.83 -9.42 -2.21
CA PHE A 60 -13.42 -9.05 -2.25
C PHE A 60 -12.79 -9.50 -3.56
N THR A 61 -11.99 -8.64 -4.19
CA THR A 61 -11.35 -8.93 -5.48
C THR A 61 -9.82 -8.93 -5.36
N LEU A 62 -9.21 -10.02 -5.81
CA LEU A 62 -7.77 -10.17 -5.95
C LEU A 62 -7.37 -10.03 -7.41
N TYR A 63 -6.56 -9.03 -7.72
CA TYR A 63 -6.00 -8.81 -9.06
C TYR A 63 -4.60 -9.40 -9.13
N LEU A 64 -4.43 -10.44 -9.91
CA LEU A 64 -3.14 -11.04 -10.24
C LEU A 64 -2.67 -10.53 -11.60
N SER A 65 -1.41 -10.81 -11.95
CA SER A 65 -0.82 -10.37 -13.23
C SER A 65 -1.54 -10.92 -14.47
N ASP A 66 -2.14 -12.10 -14.35
CA ASP A 66 -2.74 -12.85 -15.44
C ASP A 66 -4.22 -13.18 -15.23
N SER A 67 -4.77 -12.88 -14.06
CA SER A 67 -6.12 -13.26 -13.68
C SER A 67 -6.74 -12.36 -12.62
N THR A 68 -8.04 -12.45 -12.48
CA THR A 68 -8.79 -11.77 -11.43
C THR A 68 -9.69 -12.77 -10.72
N ILE A 69 -9.59 -12.82 -9.40
CA ILE A 69 -10.38 -13.72 -8.57
C ILE A 69 -11.27 -12.88 -7.66
N THR A 70 -12.58 -13.20 -7.64
CA THR A 70 -13.53 -12.54 -6.76
C THR A 70 -14.13 -13.52 -5.77
N TYR A 71 -13.91 -13.26 -4.50
CA TYR A 71 -14.48 -13.99 -3.39
C TYR A 71 -15.79 -13.33 -2.97
N LYS A 72 -16.90 -14.04 -3.14
CA LYS A 72 -18.24 -13.50 -2.92
C LYS A 72 -18.80 -13.81 -1.55
N THR A 73 -18.27 -14.85 -0.90
CA THR A 73 -18.74 -15.32 0.39
C THR A 73 -17.62 -15.31 1.44
N LYS A 74 -18.01 -15.19 2.69
CA LYS A 74 -17.07 -15.30 3.83
C LYS A 74 -16.29 -16.61 3.78
N LYS A 75 -16.96 -17.71 3.46
CA LYS A 75 -16.32 -19.06 3.39
C LYS A 75 -15.21 -19.09 2.34
N GLU A 76 -15.44 -18.53 1.15
CA GLU A 76 -14.43 -18.46 0.09
C GLU A 76 -13.24 -17.58 0.53
N LEU A 77 -13.52 -16.44 1.13
CA LEU A 77 -12.50 -15.52 1.61
C LEU A 77 -11.65 -16.14 2.74
N VAL A 78 -12.27 -16.76 3.74
CA VAL A 78 -11.55 -17.45 4.83
C VAL A 78 -10.70 -18.59 4.28
N SER A 79 -11.24 -19.38 3.34
CA SER A 79 -10.45 -20.45 2.69
C SER A 79 -9.23 -19.91 1.96
N PHE A 80 -9.38 -18.79 1.24
CA PHE A 80 -8.26 -18.11 0.58
C PHE A 80 -7.19 -17.66 1.59
N LEU A 81 -7.60 -16.98 2.66
CA LEU A 81 -6.69 -16.46 3.69
C LEU A 81 -5.94 -17.61 4.38
N THR A 82 -6.66 -18.65 4.77
CA THR A 82 -6.09 -19.86 5.40
C THR A 82 -5.05 -20.54 4.48
N ASN A 83 -5.40 -20.76 3.22
CA ASN A 83 -4.48 -21.40 2.27
C ASN A 83 -3.25 -20.53 2.01
N SER A 84 -3.42 -19.22 1.91
CA SER A 84 -2.31 -18.29 1.73
C SER A 84 -1.37 -18.29 2.93
N PHE A 85 -1.90 -18.34 4.15
CA PHE A 85 -1.11 -18.40 5.37
C PHE A 85 -0.40 -19.74 5.52
N ASN A 86 -1.09 -20.86 5.28
CA ASN A 86 -0.49 -22.21 5.31
C ASN A 86 0.70 -22.31 4.33
N THR A 87 0.56 -21.76 3.12
CA THR A 87 1.66 -21.72 2.15
C THR A 87 2.86 -20.91 2.69
N LEU A 88 2.62 -19.84 3.43
CA LEU A 88 3.69 -19.10 4.08
C LEU A 88 4.35 -19.91 5.21
N GLU A 89 3.56 -20.59 6.05
CA GLU A 89 4.06 -21.42 7.14
C GLU A 89 4.89 -22.61 6.63
N GLU A 90 4.46 -23.29 5.56
CA GLU A 90 5.22 -24.34 4.88
C GLU A 90 6.58 -23.86 4.39
N ASN A 91 6.71 -22.58 4.09
CA ASN A 91 7.96 -21.93 3.72
C ASN A 91 8.67 -21.27 4.91
N ASN A 92 8.42 -21.73 6.13
CA ASN A 92 9.05 -21.29 7.37
C ASN A 92 8.84 -19.78 7.69
N TYR A 93 7.71 -19.22 7.27
CA TYR A 93 7.33 -17.83 7.56
C TYR A 93 7.26 -17.58 9.07
N GLY A 94 7.86 -16.50 9.53
CA GLY A 94 7.80 -16.05 10.92
C GLY A 94 6.85 -14.86 11.08
N TYR A 95 7.16 -13.74 10.40
CA TYR A 95 6.39 -12.51 10.53
C TYR A 95 6.65 -11.56 9.35
N SER A 96 5.88 -10.48 9.30
CA SER A 96 6.08 -9.39 8.36
C SER A 96 6.25 -8.06 9.09
N ILE A 97 7.09 -7.18 8.53
CA ILE A 97 7.22 -5.79 9.00
C ILE A 97 6.81 -4.88 7.86
N THR A 98 5.91 -3.95 8.15
CA THR A 98 5.60 -2.85 7.22
C THR A 98 6.72 -1.84 7.29
N ASN A 99 7.36 -1.57 6.15
CA ASN A 99 8.45 -0.61 6.01
C ASN A 99 7.92 0.80 5.82
N SER A 100 6.96 0.94 4.91
CA SER A 100 6.29 2.20 4.61
C SER A 100 4.95 1.92 3.96
N TRP A 101 4.10 2.94 3.94
CA TRP A 101 2.88 2.91 3.16
C TRP A 101 2.53 4.32 2.68
N GLU A 102 2.02 4.37 1.47
CA GLU A 102 1.51 5.58 0.84
C GLU A 102 0.00 5.44 0.68
N HIS A 103 -0.72 6.54 0.73
CA HIS A 103 -2.14 6.52 0.49
C HIS A 103 -2.53 7.60 -0.51
N TYR A 104 -3.51 7.27 -1.33
CA TYR A 104 -4.05 8.15 -2.34
C TYR A 104 -5.55 8.25 -2.10
N LYS A 105 -6.00 9.43 -1.72
CA LYS A 105 -7.43 9.68 -1.59
C LYS A 105 -8.02 9.89 -2.98
N LYS A 106 -8.95 9.01 -3.37
CA LYS A 106 -9.67 9.16 -4.64
C LYS A 106 -10.87 10.08 -4.47
N ASP A 107 -11.66 9.84 -3.44
CA ASP A 107 -12.81 10.63 -2.98
C ASP A 107 -13.02 10.36 -1.48
N ASP A 108 -14.17 10.76 -0.92
CA ASP A 108 -14.43 10.57 0.51
C ASP A 108 -14.68 9.10 0.89
N ASP A 109 -15.04 8.26 -0.06
CA ASP A 109 -15.43 6.85 0.16
C ASP A 109 -14.44 5.84 -0.38
N ILE A 110 -13.43 6.27 -1.17
CA ILE A 110 -12.43 5.40 -1.77
C ILE A 110 -11.02 5.90 -1.45
N VAL A 111 -10.24 5.02 -0.85
CA VAL A 111 -8.81 5.24 -0.58
C VAL A 111 -8.01 4.10 -1.18
N VAL A 112 -6.91 4.42 -1.84
CA VAL A 112 -5.92 3.44 -2.31
C VAL A 112 -4.71 3.53 -1.39
N ILE A 113 -4.25 2.39 -0.91
CA ILE A 113 -3.03 2.27 -0.10
C ILE A 113 -2.03 1.42 -0.86
N GLU A 114 -0.82 1.91 -0.98
CA GLU A 114 0.33 1.12 -1.39
C GLU A 114 1.21 0.86 -0.17
N MET A 115 1.40 -0.41 0.14
CA MET A 115 2.16 -0.86 1.29
C MET A 115 3.46 -1.52 0.84
N ASN A 116 4.59 -1.07 1.38
CA ASN A 116 5.87 -1.77 1.28
C ASN A 116 6.15 -2.54 2.56
N PHE A 117 6.56 -3.80 2.44
CA PHE A 117 6.81 -4.68 3.58
C PHE A 117 7.92 -5.69 3.31
N THR A 118 8.51 -6.19 4.39
CA THR A 118 9.48 -7.28 4.37
C THR A 118 8.92 -8.48 5.13
N ARG A 119 9.08 -9.68 4.56
CA ARG A 119 8.79 -10.94 5.25
C ARG A 119 10.05 -11.53 5.86
N PHE A 120 9.88 -12.14 7.02
CA PHE A 120 10.96 -12.80 7.75
C PHE A 120 10.60 -14.26 8.00
N LEU A 121 11.61 -15.11 7.99
CA LEU A 121 11.52 -16.49 8.43
C LEU A 121 11.48 -16.56 9.97
N LYS A 122 11.20 -17.73 10.52
CA LYS A 122 11.16 -17.95 11.99
C LYS A 122 12.50 -17.67 12.68
N ASP A 123 13.62 -17.75 11.95
CA ASP A 123 14.96 -17.40 12.42
C ASP A 123 15.32 -15.92 12.24
N SER A 124 14.35 -15.10 11.86
CA SER A 124 14.51 -13.65 11.59
C SER A 124 15.37 -13.30 10.37
N THR A 125 15.71 -14.23 9.51
CA THR A 125 16.30 -13.94 8.21
C THR A 125 15.22 -13.51 7.19
N ILE A 126 15.61 -12.77 6.15
CA ILE A 126 14.67 -12.26 5.17
C ILE A 126 14.15 -13.39 4.28
N MET A 127 12.81 -13.50 4.16
CA MET A 127 12.14 -14.48 3.33
C MET A 127 12.03 -13.94 1.88
N GLY A 128 13.00 -14.28 1.05
CA GLY A 128 13.04 -13.89 -0.38
C GLY A 128 13.32 -12.39 -0.57
N ALA A 129 12.54 -11.68 -1.39
CA ALA A 129 12.77 -10.27 -1.67
C ALA A 129 12.59 -9.39 -0.41
N LYS A 130 13.54 -8.46 -0.20
CA LYS A 130 13.53 -7.52 0.92
C LYS A 130 12.36 -6.54 0.84
N ASN A 131 12.06 -6.06 -0.37
CA ASN A 131 11.00 -5.09 -0.58
C ASN A 131 9.87 -5.75 -1.37
N ARG A 132 8.72 -5.91 -0.71
CA ARG A 132 7.49 -6.40 -1.32
C ARG A 132 6.46 -5.30 -1.28
N THR A 133 5.67 -5.18 -2.32
CA THR A 133 4.63 -4.17 -2.40
C THR A 133 3.28 -4.85 -2.62
N ALA A 134 2.25 -4.29 -2.02
CA ALA A 134 0.86 -4.63 -2.30
C ALA A 134 0.02 -3.35 -2.31
N THR A 135 -0.88 -3.26 -3.27
CA THR A 135 -1.86 -2.17 -3.33
C THR A 135 -3.20 -2.68 -2.82
N TYR A 136 -3.81 -1.91 -1.92
CA TYR A 136 -5.14 -2.18 -1.38
C TYR A 136 -6.09 -1.07 -1.79
N ILE A 137 -7.29 -1.45 -2.21
CA ILE A 137 -8.40 -0.53 -2.46
C ILE A 137 -9.37 -0.64 -1.30
N LEU A 138 -9.53 0.46 -0.56
CA LEU A 138 -10.44 0.58 0.55
C LEU A 138 -11.70 1.30 0.11
N ARG A 139 -12.84 0.84 0.61
CA ARG A 139 -14.12 1.50 0.44
C ARG A 139 -14.75 1.79 1.80
N LYS A 140 -15.36 2.97 1.91
CA LYS A 140 -16.12 3.35 3.10
C LYS A 140 -17.53 2.79 2.99
N LYS A 141 -17.96 2.09 4.05
CA LYS A 141 -19.29 1.54 4.17
C LYS A 141 -19.74 1.63 5.63
N ASN A 142 -20.90 2.18 5.88
CA ASN A 142 -21.40 2.40 7.25
C ASN A 142 -20.36 3.13 8.14
N ASP A 143 -19.71 4.16 7.58
CA ASP A 143 -18.65 4.95 8.20
C ASP A 143 -17.33 4.20 8.54
N GLU A 144 -17.18 2.95 8.11
CA GLU A 144 -15.96 2.17 8.27
C GLU A 144 -15.28 1.90 6.93
N PHE A 145 -13.94 2.05 6.88
CA PHE A 145 -13.15 1.63 5.74
C PHE A 145 -12.86 0.14 5.80
N LYS A 146 -13.15 -0.56 4.68
CA LYS A 146 -12.82 -1.99 4.50
C LYS A 146 -12.06 -2.22 3.21
N ILE A 147 -11.22 -3.23 3.19
CA ILE A 147 -10.45 -3.61 1.99
C ILE A 147 -11.38 -4.36 1.04
N SER A 148 -11.66 -3.76 -0.12
CA SER A 148 -12.52 -4.34 -1.17
C SER A 148 -11.73 -5.04 -2.28
N ALA A 149 -10.44 -4.67 -2.45
CA ALA A 149 -9.57 -5.31 -3.42
C ALA A 149 -8.10 -5.24 -3.02
N MET A 150 -7.31 -6.17 -3.56
CA MET A 150 -5.86 -6.22 -3.40
C MET A 150 -5.17 -6.54 -4.72
N ILE A 151 -4.01 -5.92 -4.93
CA ILE A 151 -3.09 -6.18 -6.04
C ILE A 151 -1.74 -6.52 -5.41
N PRO A 152 -1.34 -7.81 -5.31
CA PRO A 152 0.00 -8.17 -4.90
C PRO A 152 0.97 -7.86 -6.05
N HIS A 153 2.07 -7.17 -5.76
CA HIS A 153 3.08 -6.89 -6.78
C HIS A 153 4.12 -8.00 -6.78
N THR A 154 4.56 -8.38 -7.98
CA THR A 154 5.72 -9.27 -8.11
C THR A 154 6.96 -8.51 -7.63
N PRO A 155 7.73 -9.05 -6.67
CA PRO A 155 8.96 -8.40 -6.25
C PRO A 155 9.92 -8.24 -7.42
N VAL A 156 10.48 -7.04 -7.59
CA VAL A 156 11.57 -6.83 -8.54
C VAL A 156 12.82 -7.44 -7.92
N SER A 157 13.47 -8.37 -8.64
CA SER A 157 14.79 -8.87 -8.24
C SER A 157 15.81 -7.74 -8.37
N GLU A 158 16.46 -7.40 -7.27
CA GLU A 158 17.63 -6.50 -7.28
C GLU A 158 18.84 -7.19 -7.93
#